data_446a62ab3d2aa70e7c89a960de0afc00
#
_entry.id   446a62ab3d2aa70e7c89a960de0afc00
#
_cell.length_a   1.000
_cell.length_b   1.000
_cell.length_c   1.000
_cell.angle_alpha   90.00
_cell.angle_beta   90.00
_cell.angle_gamma   90.00
#
_symmetry.space_group_name_H-M   'P 1'
#
loop_
_entity.id
_entity.type
_entity.pdbx_description
1 polymer ?
#
loop_
_entity_poly.entity_id
_entity_poly.type
_entity_poly.pdbx_seq_one_letter_code
_entity_poly.pdbx_strand_id
1 'polypeptide(L)'
;MNLFMLVLGGKPEGRFTEQHDVFFGIANELKDLVPYMNSFWPAPEGKMHIDSWRKVTRVGNYEVRIVDKSEAKATNGLKLFFVNLGGYKPNDMEEYHYKTLVVANDLAEASKIAKESTFYKHYESSHIDDKYGIDVDDIYQIEDLLQAEFKQKYQLQYEIAEDTVEDRLEVGYLKISKLLAS
;
A
#
# COMPACT_ATOMS: atom_id res chain seq x y z
N MET A 1 -2.75 -15.89 -8.42
CA MET A 1 -2.77 -15.13 -7.15
C MET A 1 -2.33 -13.71 -7.40
N ASN A 2 -2.90 -12.74 -6.69
CA ASN A 2 -2.57 -11.32 -6.81
C ASN A 2 -2.23 -10.76 -5.43
N LEU A 3 -1.25 -9.85 -5.37
CA LEU A 3 -1.06 -8.98 -4.22
C LEU A 3 -2.05 -7.82 -4.34
N PHE A 4 -2.78 -7.54 -3.27
CA PHE A 4 -3.65 -6.39 -3.17
C PHE A 4 -3.12 -5.41 -2.13
N MET A 5 -3.23 -4.13 -2.44
CA MET A 5 -3.09 -3.02 -1.51
C MET A 5 -4.44 -2.34 -1.39
N LEU A 6 -4.92 -2.15 -0.16
CA LEU A 6 -6.21 -1.53 0.14
C LEU A 6 -6.04 -0.40 1.15
N VAL A 7 -6.82 0.65 1.00
CA VAL A 7 -7.09 1.60 2.07
C VAL A 7 -8.43 1.23 2.67
N LEU A 8 -8.41 0.85 3.94
CA LEU A 8 -9.59 0.51 4.73
C LEU A 8 -10.03 1.74 5.52
N GLY A 9 -11.32 2.02 5.50
CA GLY A 9 -11.94 3.06 6.31
C GLY A 9 -12.89 2.46 7.34
N GLY A 10 -13.03 3.14 8.46
CA GLY A 10 -13.97 2.75 9.48
C GLY A 10 -13.98 3.71 10.68
N LYS A 11 -15.09 3.72 11.41
CA LYS A 11 -15.23 4.55 12.60
C LYS A 11 -15.35 3.67 13.83
N PRO A 12 -14.25 3.42 14.56
CA PRO A 12 -14.29 2.71 15.84
C PRO A 12 -15.15 3.43 16.88
N GLU A 13 -15.67 2.70 17.84
CA GLU A 13 -16.43 3.29 18.93
C GLU A 13 -15.61 4.33 19.70
N GLY A 14 -16.24 5.41 20.11
CA GLY A 14 -15.59 6.50 20.86
C GLY A 14 -14.72 7.45 20.01
N ARG A 15 -14.72 7.31 18.69
CA ARG A 15 -14.01 8.23 17.78
C ARG A 15 -14.98 9.22 17.14
N PHE A 16 -14.54 10.47 16.99
CA PHE A 16 -15.35 11.53 16.37
C PHE A 16 -15.26 11.52 14.84
N THR A 17 -14.11 11.13 14.31
CA THR A 17 -13.84 11.04 12.87
C THR A 17 -13.63 9.59 12.45
N GLU A 18 -13.81 9.34 11.18
CA GLU A 18 -13.39 8.10 10.53
C GLU A 18 -11.87 7.98 10.56
N GLN A 19 -11.39 6.75 10.66
CA GLN A 19 -9.97 6.42 10.63
C GLN A 19 -9.69 5.52 9.43
N HIS A 20 -8.46 5.54 8.96
CA HIS A 20 -8.02 4.79 7.80
C HIS A 20 -6.73 4.05 8.11
N ASP A 21 -6.60 2.85 7.53
CA ASP A 21 -5.36 2.09 7.60
C ASP A 21 -5.11 1.38 6.26
N VAL A 22 -3.89 0.89 6.06
CA VAL A 22 -3.49 0.21 4.84
C VAL A 22 -3.34 -1.28 5.09
N PHE A 23 -4.02 -2.08 4.29
CA PHE A 23 -4.00 -3.53 4.36
C PHE A 23 -3.37 -4.14 3.10
N PHE A 24 -2.56 -5.18 3.29
CA PHE A 24 -1.99 -5.99 2.22
C PHE A 24 -2.41 -7.44 2.36
N GLY A 25 -2.76 -8.07 1.24
CA GLY A 25 -3.14 -9.47 1.22
C GLY A 25 -2.95 -10.12 -0.15
N ILE A 26 -2.83 -11.45 -0.15
CA ILE A 26 -2.66 -12.24 -1.36
C ILE A 26 -3.91 -13.10 -1.58
N ALA A 27 -4.57 -12.93 -2.72
CA ALA A 27 -5.80 -13.67 -3.05
C ALA A 27 -5.98 -13.80 -4.57
N ASN A 28 -6.94 -14.61 -5.02
CA ASN A 28 -7.39 -14.59 -6.39
C ASN A 28 -8.32 -13.41 -6.66
N GLU A 29 -9.27 -13.20 -5.75
CA GLU A 29 -10.26 -12.13 -5.83
C GLU A 29 -10.26 -11.29 -4.54
N LEU A 30 -10.67 -10.04 -4.66
CA LEU A 30 -10.70 -9.10 -3.54
C LEU A 30 -11.58 -9.59 -2.38
N LYS A 31 -12.71 -10.23 -2.67
CA LYS A 31 -13.63 -10.76 -1.66
C LYS A 31 -13.02 -11.83 -0.76
N ASP A 32 -12.04 -12.57 -1.26
CA ASP A 32 -11.34 -13.61 -0.50
C ASP A 32 -10.53 -13.02 0.67
N LEU A 33 -10.26 -11.72 0.64
CA LEU A 33 -9.52 -11.00 1.68
C LEU A 33 -10.40 -10.54 2.85
N VAL A 34 -11.73 -10.63 2.76
CA VAL A 34 -12.64 -10.12 3.80
C VAL A 34 -12.36 -10.71 5.19
N PRO A 35 -12.15 -12.04 5.37
CA PRO A 35 -11.81 -12.59 6.67
C PRO A 35 -10.51 -11.99 7.26
N TYR A 36 -9.52 -11.75 6.41
CA TYR A 36 -8.22 -11.18 6.80
C TYR A 36 -8.33 -9.71 7.18
N MET A 37 -9.10 -8.91 6.42
CA MET A 37 -9.38 -7.51 6.76
C MET A 37 -10.07 -7.40 8.13
N ASN A 38 -11.07 -8.25 8.42
CA ASN A 38 -11.76 -8.26 9.70
C ASN A 38 -10.84 -8.66 10.86
N SER A 39 -9.90 -9.59 10.62
CA SER A 39 -8.90 -9.98 11.62
C SER A 39 -7.84 -8.90 11.82
N PHE A 40 -7.46 -8.20 10.76
CA PHE A 40 -6.48 -7.11 10.80
C PHE A 40 -7.00 -5.92 11.61
N TRP A 41 -8.24 -5.51 11.36
CA TRP A 41 -8.82 -4.34 12.02
C TRP A 41 -10.24 -4.62 12.58
N PRO A 42 -10.34 -5.26 13.76
CA PRO A 42 -11.63 -5.60 14.36
C PRO A 42 -12.38 -4.41 14.95
N ALA A 43 -11.70 -3.29 15.26
CA ALA A 43 -12.27 -2.17 16.00
C ALA A 43 -13.50 -1.48 15.37
N PRO A 44 -13.69 -1.40 14.02
CA PRO A 44 -14.91 -0.87 13.42
C PRO A 44 -16.17 -1.74 13.56
N GLU A 45 -16.08 -2.95 14.13
CA GLU A 45 -17.23 -3.84 14.43
C GLU A 45 -18.20 -4.01 13.26
N GLY A 46 -17.70 -4.42 12.10
CA GLY A 46 -18.50 -4.66 10.90
C GLY A 46 -18.92 -3.39 10.12
N LYS A 47 -18.48 -2.21 10.54
CA LYS A 47 -18.68 -0.93 9.81
C LYS A 47 -17.50 -0.57 8.91
N MET A 48 -16.52 -1.47 8.79
CA MET A 48 -15.39 -1.29 7.90
C MET A 48 -15.83 -1.32 6.43
N HIS A 49 -15.14 -0.53 5.61
CA HIS A 49 -15.30 -0.47 4.16
C HIS A 49 -13.93 -0.30 3.49
N ILE A 50 -13.91 -0.38 2.18
CA ILE A 50 -12.72 -0.12 1.37
C ILE A 50 -12.92 1.23 0.69
N ASP A 51 -11.96 2.15 0.83
CA ASP A 51 -11.97 3.45 0.15
C ASP A 51 -11.29 3.41 -1.19
N SER A 52 -10.21 2.64 -1.27
CA SER A 52 -9.51 2.41 -2.52
C SER A 52 -8.72 1.08 -2.46
N TRP A 53 -8.45 0.54 -3.63
CA TRP A 53 -7.62 -0.65 -3.75
C TRP A 53 -6.99 -0.75 -5.12
N ARG A 54 -5.92 -1.54 -5.21
CA ARG A 54 -5.33 -1.97 -6.47
C ARG A 54 -4.74 -3.37 -6.37
N LYS A 55 -4.68 -4.06 -7.49
CA LYS A 55 -3.78 -5.19 -7.66
C LYS A 55 -2.38 -4.63 -7.88
N VAL A 56 -1.41 -5.14 -7.13
CA VAL A 56 -0.02 -4.70 -7.25
C VAL A 56 0.68 -5.63 -8.23
N THR A 57 0.77 -5.19 -9.47
CA THR A 57 1.46 -5.91 -10.56
C THR A 57 2.60 -5.09 -11.14
N ARG A 58 2.58 -3.77 -10.90
CA ARG A 58 3.59 -2.81 -11.36
C ARG A 58 3.98 -1.86 -10.25
N VAL A 59 5.28 -1.66 -10.04
CA VAL A 59 5.80 -0.65 -9.12
C VAL A 59 7.06 -0.04 -9.74
N GLY A 60 6.98 1.23 -10.14
CA GLY A 60 8.04 1.88 -10.89
C GLY A 60 8.39 1.10 -12.16
N ASN A 61 9.64 0.75 -12.33
CA ASN A 61 10.13 0.00 -13.49
C ASN A 61 10.09 -1.53 -13.30
N TYR A 62 9.35 -2.02 -12.30
CA TYR A 62 9.33 -3.44 -11.99
C TYR A 62 7.94 -4.05 -12.13
N GLU A 63 7.89 -5.23 -12.71
CA GLU A 63 6.77 -6.15 -12.58
C GLU A 63 6.88 -6.90 -11.26
N VAL A 64 5.77 -6.98 -10.52
CA VAL A 64 5.65 -7.68 -9.24
C VAL A 64 4.81 -8.94 -9.45
N ARG A 65 5.40 -10.10 -9.15
CA ARG A 65 4.72 -11.40 -9.29
C ARG A 65 4.66 -12.13 -7.97
N ILE A 66 3.54 -12.82 -7.75
CA ILE A 66 3.35 -13.73 -6.63
C ILE A 66 3.62 -15.14 -7.13
N VAL A 67 4.60 -15.81 -6.55
CA VAL A 67 4.97 -17.19 -6.87
C VAL A 67 4.87 -18.07 -5.64
N ASP A 68 4.55 -19.35 -5.82
CA ASP A 68 4.66 -20.34 -4.75
C ASP A 68 6.14 -20.51 -4.39
N LYS A 69 6.47 -20.57 -3.12
CA LYS A 69 7.86 -20.72 -2.67
C LYS A 69 8.53 -21.99 -3.18
N SER A 70 7.76 -23.03 -3.44
CA SER A 70 8.29 -24.28 -4.04
C SER A 70 8.78 -24.11 -5.48
N GLU A 71 8.29 -23.06 -6.17
CA GLU A 71 8.61 -22.76 -7.57
C GLU A 71 9.47 -21.48 -7.70
N ALA A 72 9.73 -20.81 -6.56
CA ALA A 72 10.40 -19.53 -6.54
C ALA A 72 11.87 -19.64 -6.99
N LYS A 73 12.29 -18.74 -7.86
CA LYS A 73 13.69 -18.54 -8.21
C LYS A 73 14.41 -17.79 -7.08
N ALA A 74 15.74 -17.86 -7.06
CA ALA A 74 16.52 -17.02 -6.16
C ALA A 74 16.18 -15.54 -6.36
N THR A 75 16.06 -14.81 -5.25
CA THR A 75 15.80 -13.37 -5.31
C THR A 75 17.05 -12.65 -5.79
N ASN A 76 16.82 -11.56 -6.55
CA ASN A 76 17.89 -10.64 -6.98
C ASN A 76 18.26 -9.59 -5.91
N GLY A 77 17.84 -9.80 -4.64
CA GLY A 77 18.04 -8.86 -3.53
C GLY A 77 16.99 -7.75 -3.43
N LEU A 78 16.19 -7.57 -4.46
CA LEU A 78 15.10 -6.57 -4.46
C LEU A 78 13.99 -6.96 -3.49
N LYS A 79 13.35 -5.92 -2.94
CA LYS A 79 12.24 -6.02 -1.99
C LYS A 79 11.19 -4.96 -2.33
N LEU A 80 9.95 -5.23 -1.98
CA LEU A 80 8.86 -4.26 -2.09
C LEU A 80 8.61 -3.60 -0.74
N PHE A 81 8.63 -2.27 -0.75
CA PHE A 81 8.37 -1.46 0.43
C PHE A 81 7.07 -0.66 0.28
N PHE A 82 6.30 -0.64 1.33
CA PHE A 82 5.28 0.36 1.57
C PHE A 82 5.92 1.54 2.29
N VAL A 83 5.69 2.75 1.78
CA VAL A 83 6.19 3.99 2.38
C VAL A 83 5.01 4.94 2.59
N ASN A 84 4.84 5.38 3.82
CA ASN A 84 3.93 6.44 4.21
C ASN A 84 4.72 7.72 4.42
N LEU A 85 4.46 8.71 3.59
CA LEU A 85 5.11 10.02 3.67
C LEU A 85 4.15 10.98 4.33
N GLY A 86 4.61 11.68 5.37
CA GLY A 86 3.87 12.74 6.04
C GLY A 86 4.29 14.11 5.54
N GLY A 87 3.37 15.06 5.58
CA GLY A 87 3.67 16.43 5.23
C GLY A 87 2.54 17.40 5.52
N TYR A 88 2.88 18.65 5.74
CA TYR A 88 1.95 19.71 6.09
C TYR A 88 1.78 20.69 4.93
N LYS A 89 0.59 21.27 4.81
CA LYS A 89 0.34 22.44 3.95
C LYS A 89 0.33 23.71 4.79
N PRO A 90 0.85 24.84 4.26
CA PRO A 90 0.80 26.11 4.97
C PRO A 90 -0.64 26.48 5.38
N ASN A 91 -0.81 26.87 6.65
CA ASN A 91 -2.09 27.28 7.24
C ASN A 91 -3.18 26.20 7.24
N ASP A 92 -2.81 24.93 7.14
CA ASP A 92 -3.71 23.79 7.33
C ASP A 92 -3.42 23.12 8.67
N MET A 93 -4.47 22.60 9.32
CA MET A 93 -4.36 21.92 10.61
C MET A 93 -4.09 20.43 10.43
N GLU A 94 -4.27 19.89 9.22
CA GLU A 94 -4.09 18.47 8.94
C GLU A 94 -2.69 18.14 8.45
N GLU A 95 -2.18 17.01 8.89
CA GLU A 95 -1.06 16.33 8.29
C GLU A 95 -1.55 15.44 7.16
N TYR A 96 -0.97 15.62 5.99
CA TYR A 96 -1.31 14.83 4.80
C TYR A 96 -0.35 13.67 4.64
N HIS A 97 -0.89 12.49 4.35
CA HIS A 97 -0.12 11.28 4.18
C HIS A 97 -0.19 10.77 2.74
N TYR A 98 0.98 10.51 2.16
CA TYR A 98 1.12 9.90 0.85
C TYR A 98 1.58 8.46 0.97
N LYS A 99 0.75 7.55 0.48
CA LYS A 99 0.98 6.12 0.51
C LYS A 99 1.54 5.67 -0.83
N THR A 100 2.77 5.19 -0.86
CA THR A 100 3.43 4.73 -2.08
C THR A 100 4.08 3.37 -1.92
N LEU A 101 4.35 2.71 -3.04
CA LEU A 101 5.12 1.48 -3.10
C LEU A 101 6.43 1.73 -3.84
N VAL A 102 7.49 1.10 -3.35
CA VAL A 102 8.83 1.21 -3.93
C VAL A 102 9.48 -0.16 -3.97
N VAL A 103 10.09 -0.52 -5.11
CA VAL A 103 11.00 -1.66 -5.20
C VAL A 103 12.42 -1.15 -5.05
N ALA A 104 13.15 -1.68 -4.05
CA ALA A 104 14.50 -1.26 -3.71
C ALA A 104 15.28 -2.41 -3.04
N ASN A 105 16.58 -2.25 -2.84
CA ASN A 105 17.42 -3.24 -2.17
C ASN A 105 17.27 -3.17 -0.64
N ASP A 106 17.07 -1.97 -0.10
CA ASP A 106 16.96 -1.73 1.34
C ASP A 106 16.05 -0.53 1.67
N LEU A 107 15.83 -0.31 2.96
CA LEU A 107 14.99 0.77 3.50
C LEU A 107 15.51 2.17 3.13
N ALA A 108 16.83 2.37 3.10
CA ALA A 108 17.42 3.67 2.83
C ALA A 108 17.19 4.07 1.36
N GLU A 109 17.40 3.15 0.43
CA GLU A 109 17.10 3.34 -0.98
C GLU A 109 15.61 3.55 -1.21
N ALA A 110 14.74 2.76 -0.56
CA ALA A 110 13.29 2.91 -0.67
C ALA A 110 12.82 4.29 -0.19
N SER A 111 13.33 4.77 0.95
CA SER A 111 13.04 6.11 1.47
C SER A 111 13.45 7.21 0.49
N LYS A 112 14.64 7.12 -0.09
CA LYS A 112 15.13 8.08 -1.07
C LYS A 112 14.24 8.14 -2.32
N ILE A 113 13.94 6.98 -2.92
CA ILE A 113 13.08 6.87 -4.11
C ILE A 113 11.67 7.44 -3.82
N ALA A 114 11.09 7.11 -2.65
CA ALA A 114 9.78 7.60 -2.27
C ALA A 114 9.74 9.12 -2.18
N LYS A 115 10.70 9.74 -1.48
CA LYS A 115 10.79 11.20 -1.35
C LYS A 115 10.94 11.88 -2.72
N GLU A 116 11.80 11.36 -3.58
CA GLU A 116 12.01 11.91 -4.93
C GLU A 116 10.74 11.79 -5.79
N SER A 117 10.03 10.65 -5.76
CA SER A 117 8.84 10.44 -6.57
C SER A 117 7.67 11.35 -6.16
N THR A 118 7.49 11.59 -4.87
CA THR A 118 6.43 12.45 -4.34
C THR A 118 6.72 13.90 -4.65
N PHE A 119 7.97 14.34 -4.53
CA PHE A 119 8.39 15.67 -4.88
C PHE A 119 8.03 16.03 -6.33
N TYR A 120 8.34 15.16 -7.29
CA TYR A 120 8.07 15.43 -8.70
C TYR A 120 6.59 15.36 -9.08
N LYS A 121 5.78 14.50 -8.45
CA LYS A 121 4.38 14.28 -8.83
C LYS A 121 3.41 15.36 -8.31
N HIS A 122 3.70 16.00 -7.20
CA HIS A 122 2.76 16.89 -6.51
C HIS A 122 3.22 18.33 -6.30
N TYR A 123 4.44 18.64 -6.66
CA TYR A 123 5.02 19.96 -6.44
C TYR A 123 5.62 20.57 -7.71
N GLU A 124 4.78 20.68 -8.75
CA GLU A 124 5.11 21.50 -9.94
C GLU A 124 5.17 23.01 -9.63
N SER A 125 4.77 23.44 -8.44
CA SER A 125 4.85 24.83 -8.02
C SER A 125 6.05 25.07 -7.12
N SER A 126 6.84 26.07 -7.45
CA SER A 126 8.10 26.55 -6.86
C SER A 126 8.02 27.09 -5.41
N HIS A 127 7.05 26.66 -4.61
CA HIS A 127 6.82 27.17 -3.26
C HIS A 127 6.76 26.07 -2.20
N ILE A 128 7.74 25.15 -2.22
CA ILE A 128 7.99 24.32 -1.06
C ILE A 128 8.90 25.13 -0.15
N ASP A 129 8.28 25.68 0.89
CA ASP A 129 9.04 26.21 2.00
C ASP A 129 9.73 25.01 2.66
N ASP A 130 11.07 24.99 2.71
CA ASP A 130 11.88 23.94 3.36
C ASP A 130 11.47 23.67 4.82
N LYS A 131 10.68 24.57 5.37
CA LYS A 131 10.14 24.50 6.73
C LYS A 131 9.07 23.42 6.91
N TYR A 132 8.39 22.97 5.83
CA TYR A 132 7.31 21.99 5.85
C TYR A 132 7.66 20.75 5.02
N GLY A 133 8.92 20.29 5.09
CA GLY A 133 9.44 19.17 4.32
C GLY A 133 8.58 17.92 4.43
N ILE A 134 8.62 17.07 3.40
CA ILE A 134 8.05 15.73 3.42
C ILE A 134 9.03 14.82 4.15
N ASP A 135 8.55 14.10 5.16
CA ASP A 135 9.32 13.07 5.85
C ASP A 135 8.70 11.68 5.67
N VAL A 136 9.46 10.66 6.02
CA VAL A 136 8.98 9.26 6.06
C VAL A 136 8.48 8.98 7.46
N ASP A 137 7.15 8.84 7.61
CA ASP A 137 6.54 8.49 8.88
C ASP A 137 6.69 7.00 9.15
N ASP A 138 6.37 6.20 8.11
CA ASP A 138 6.43 4.76 8.20
C ASP A 138 7.05 4.16 6.94
N ILE A 139 7.84 3.11 7.11
CA ILE A 139 8.35 2.29 6.02
C ILE A 139 8.41 0.83 6.44
N TYR A 140 7.77 -0.03 5.63
CA TYR A 140 7.70 -1.47 5.90
C TYR A 140 8.02 -2.27 4.64
N GLN A 141 8.76 -3.35 4.78
CA GLN A 141 8.83 -4.36 3.75
C GLN A 141 7.49 -5.09 3.66
N ILE A 142 6.93 -5.25 2.47
CA ILE A 142 5.59 -5.81 2.29
C ILE A 142 5.47 -7.21 2.86
N GLU A 143 6.50 -8.04 2.71
CA GLU A 143 6.49 -9.39 3.26
C GLU A 143 6.30 -9.40 4.79
N ASP A 144 6.74 -8.33 5.50
CA ASP A 144 6.55 -8.24 6.96
C ASP A 144 5.09 -7.90 7.34
N LEU A 145 4.36 -7.26 6.46
CA LEU A 145 2.95 -6.89 6.66
C LEU A 145 1.97 -8.01 6.32
N LEU A 146 2.38 -9.00 5.53
CA LEU A 146 1.52 -10.11 5.12
C LEU A 146 1.22 -11.05 6.29
N GLN A 147 0.04 -11.69 6.26
CA GLN A 147 -0.33 -12.74 7.21
C GLN A 147 0.62 -13.94 7.12
N ALA A 148 0.79 -14.64 8.25
CA ALA A 148 1.77 -15.72 8.38
C ALA A 148 1.63 -16.82 7.30
N GLU A 149 0.41 -17.18 6.96
CA GLU A 149 0.13 -18.20 5.93
C GLU A 149 0.57 -17.77 4.53
N PHE A 150 0.41 -16.47 4.18
CA PHE A 150 0.91 -15.95 2.91
C PHE A 150 2.43 -15.93 2.88
N LYS A 151 3.06 -15.51 3.99
CA LYS A 151 4.52 -15.53 4.14
C LYS A 151 5.10 -16.94 4.01
N GLN A 152 4.42 -17.95 4.50
CA GLN A 152 4.88 -19.34 4.42
C GLN A 152 4.79 -19.90 3.01
N LYS A 153 3.75 -19.55 2.27
CA LYS A 153 3.42 -20.15 0.98
C LYS A 153 3.99 -19.39 -0.20
N TYR A 154 3.98 -18.06 -0.16
CA TYR A 154 4.29 -17.21 -1.32
C TYR A 154 5.56 -16.41 -1.14
N GLN A 155 6.15 -16.04 -2.27
CA GLN A 155 7.28 -15.14 -2.40
C GLN A 155 6.97 -14.11 -3.48
N LEU A 156 7.40 -12.86 -3.24
CA LEU A 156 7.39 -11.81 -4.25
C LEU A 156 8.62 -11.95 -5.14
N GLN A 157 8.42 -11.81 -6.45
CA GLN A 157 9.50 -11.75 -7.44
C GLN A 157 9.37 -10.48 -8.27
N TYR A 158 10.51 -9.93 -8.67
CA TYR A 158 10.62 -8.65 -9.34
C TYR A 158 11.42 -8.82 -10.63
N GLU A 159 10.81 -8.40 -11.75
CA GLU A 159 11.45 -8.39 -13.06
C GLU A 159 11.35 -6.97 -13.63
N ILE A 160 12.32 -6.55 -14.43
CA ILE A 160 12.23 -5.25 -15.12
C ILE A 160 11.05 -5.31 -16.09
N ALA A 161 10.16 -4.34 -15.97
CA ALA A 161 8.97 -4.24 -16.81
C ALA A 161 9.34 -3.71 -18.19
N GLU A 162 8.67 -4.23 -19.22
CA GLU A 162 8.86 -3.77 -20.61
C GLU A 162 8.20 -2.39 -20.85
N ASP A 163 7.20 -2.06 -20.04
CA ASP A 163 6.46 -0.79 -20.09
C ASP A 163 6.38 -0.12 -18.70
N THR A 164 5.94 1.13 -18.66
CA THR A 164 5.77 1.93 -17.44
C THR A 164 4.30 2.13 -17.09
N VAL A 165 3.40 1.27 -17.55
CA VAL A 165 1.97 1.41 -17.24
C VAL A 165 1.73 1.06 -15.77
N GLU A 166 1.25 2.05 -15.03
CA GLU A 166 0.91 1.87 -13.60
C GLU A 166 -0.36 1.01 -13.45
N ASP A 167 -0.46 0.32 -12.31
CA ASP A 167 -1.65 -0.42 -11.93
C ASP A 167 -2.87 0.51 -11.84
N ARG A 168 -4.02 0.02 -12.30
CA ARG A 168 -5.27 0.73 -12.13
C ARG A 168 -5.62 0.85 -10.67
N LEU A 169 -5.88 2.08 -10.23
CA LEU A 169 -6.38 2.39 -8.90
C LEU A 169 -7.91 2.47 -8.94
N GLU A 170 -8.57 1.62 -8.15
CA GLU A 170 -10.01 1.68 -7.93
C GLU A 170 -10.27 2.55 -6.70
N VAL A 171 -10.94 3.68 -6.91
CA VAL A 171 -11.23 4.67 -5.86
C VAL A 171 -12.73 4.80 -5.66
N GLY A 172 -13.15 4.80 -4.41
CA GLY A 172 -14.53 5.02 -4.01
C GLY A 172 -14.99 4.04 -2.94
N TYR A 173 -15.97 4.48 -2.18
CA TYR A 173 -16.52 3.76 -1.04
C TYR A 173 -17.15 2.41 -1.43
N LEU A 174 -16.54 1.31 -1.01
CA LEU A 174 -17.02 -0.05 -1.26
C LEU A 174 -17.34 -0.75 0.07
N LYS A 175 -18.63 -0.97 0.31
CA LYS A 175 -19.07 -1.75 1.50
C LYS A 175 -18.63 -3.21 1.39
N ILE A 176 -18.11 -3.78 2.48
CA ILE A 176 -17.75 -5.20 2.56
C ILE A 176 -18.94 -6.10 2.19
N SER A 177 -20.16 -5.75 2.61
CA SER A 177 -21.37 -6.52 2.28
C SER A 177 -21.68 -6.57 0.77
N LYS A 178 -21.37 -5.50 0.03
CA LYS A 178 -21.50 -5.49 -1.44
C LYS A 178 -20.46 -6.35 -2.11
N LEU A 179 -19.23 -6.34 -1.59
CA LEU A 179 -18.14 -7.17 -2.09
C LEU A 179 -18.44 -8.67 -1.92
N LEU A 180 -19.09 -9.07 -0.81
CA LEU A 180 -19.47 -10.45 -0.58
C LEU A 180 -20.68 -10.91 -1.41
N ALA A 181 -21.45 -9.98 -1.96
CA ALA A 181 -22.64 -10.27 -2.79
C ALA A 181 -22.32 -10.35 -4.30
N SER A 182 -21.09 -9.98 -4.70
CA SER A 182 -20.58 -10.04 -6.08
C SER A 182 -19.86 -11.36 -6.31
#